data_18f118af7aac87e73ed6d172cecae313
#
_entry.id   18f118af7aac87e73ed6d172cecae313
#
_cell.length_a   1.000
_cell.length_b   1.000
_cell.length_c   1.000
_cell.angle_alpha   90.00
_cell.angle_beta   90.00
_cell.angle_gamma   90.00
#
_symmetry.space_group_name_H-M   'P 1'
#
loop_
_entity.id
_entity.type
_entity.pdbx_description
1 polymer ?
#
loop_
_entity_poly.entity_id
_entity_poly.type
_entity_poly.pdbx_seq_one_letter_code
_entity_poly.pdbx_strand_id
1 'polypeptide(L)'
;RFWSLGQTVHAIFNLTPKEGVYVWFSYYTNGNFKNNLTATAKSALTTPPEIDYVNSSQMRFKHISIGYRKYLVGACDIEKGWNLYASAGLGLLPGKVTNVHSVAIDTSLYNVPVLSGVANFKRLTADLALGYEKPIGADFFLYAEGRTWIPASDYPSKYLFVNDKAPLTAMFNIGLRILF
;
A
#
# COMPACT_ATOMS: atom_id res chain seq x y z
N ARG A 1 7.04 -10.99 0.82
CA ARG A 1 6.02 -10.26 1.60
C ARG A 1 6.73 -9.26 2.49
N PHE A 2 6.23 -8.06 2.59
CA PHE A 2 6.70 -7.08 3.56
C PHE A 2 5.53 -6.60 4.42
N TRP A 3 5.85 -6.23 5.65
CA TRP A 3 4.93 -5.65 6.58
C TRP A 3 5.32 -4.19 6.82
N SER A 4 4.36 -3.32 6.91
CA SER A 4 4.57 -1.91 7.21
C SER A 4 3.48 -1.42 8.15
N LEU A 5 3.86 -0.60 9.11
CA LEU A 5 2.91 0.14 9.93
C LEU A 5 2.68 1.51 9.29
N GLY A 6 1.46 2.00 9.37
CA GLY A 6 1.07 3.27 8.80
C GLY A 6 0.06 4.01 9.67
N GLN A 7 -0.18 5.25 9.30
CA GLN A 7 -1.19 6.11 9.90
C GLN A 7 -2.21 6.48 8.84
N THR A 8 -3.47 6.50 9.21
CA THR A 8 -4.58 6.84 8.32
C THR A 8 -5.43 7.94 8.93
N VAL A 9 -5.87 8.85 8.08
CA VAL A 9 -6.86 9.88 8.41
C VAL A 9 -7.89 9.87 7.30
N HIS A 10 -9.16 9.95 7.66
CA HIS A 10 -10.22 10.06 6.67
C HIS A 10 -11.34 10.99 7.15
N ALA A 11 -11.99 11.63 6.21
CA ALA A 11 -13.20 12.39 6.41
C ALA A 11 -14.34 11.73 5.65
N ILE A 12 -15.53 11.71 6.24
CA ILE A 12 -16.74 11.17 5.65
C ILE A 12 -17.80 12.26 5.66
N PHE A 13 -18.36 12.53 4.50
CA PHE A 13 -19.47 13.45 4.30
C PHE A 13 -20.73 12.61 4.09
N ASN A 14 -21.53 12.50 5.14
CA ASN A 14 -22.76 11.72 5.10
C ASN A 14 -23.80 12.45 4.24
N LEU A 15 -24.25 11.81 3.18
CA LEU A 15 -25.32 12.29 2.29
C LEU A 15 -26.68 11.89 2.84
N THR A 16 -26.75 10.73 3.43
CA THR A 16 -27.90 10.17 4.14
C THR A 16 -27.40 9.42 5.38
N PRO A 17 -28.27 8.99 6.30
CA PRO A 17 -27.85 8.15 7.43
C PRO A 17 -27.14 6.85 7.00
N LYS A 18 -27.38 6.36 5.79
CA LYS A 18 -26.81 5.10 5.30
C LYS A 18 -25.72 5.24 4.24
N GLU A 19 -25.46 6.44 3.76
CA GLU A 19 -24.58 6.65 2.62
C GLU A 19 -23.76 7.93 2.76
N GLY A 20 -22.51 7.87 2.30
CA GLY A 20 -21.62 9.04 2.32
C GLY A 20 -20.49 8.94 1.32
N VAL A 21 -19.87 10.07 1.08
CA VAL A 21 -18.61 10.19 0.33
C VAL A 21 -17.47 10.30 1.32
N TYR A 22 -16.36 9.64 1.05
CA TYR A 22 -15.18 9.73 1.88
C TYR A 22 -13.97 10.28 1.12
N VAL A 23 -13.10 10.94 1.85
CA VAL A 23 -11.72 11.24 1.45
C VAL A 23 -10.81 10.51 2.44
N TRP A 24 -9.85 9.76 1.92
CA TRP A 24 -8.94 8.93 2.68
C TRP A 24 -7.49 9.34 2.40
N PHE A 25 -6.70 9.43 3.46
CA PHE A 25 -5.26 9.61 3.38
C PHE A 25 -4.57 8.59 4.26
N SER A 26 -3.54 7.93 3.73
CA SER A 26 -2.69 7.04 4.52
C SER A 26 -1.22 7.25 4.19
N TYR A 27 -0.37 7.01 5.19
CA TYR A 27 1.07 7.12 5.10
C TYR A 27 1.73 5.90 5.71
N TYR A 28 2.53 5.20 4.91
CA TYR A 28 3.24 3.99 5.31
C TYR A 28 4.73 4.18 5.17
N THR A 29 5.48 3.89 6.25
CA THR A 29 6.92 3.98 6.31
C THR A 29 7.55 2.62 6.60
N ASN A 30 8.82 2.46 6.20
CA ASN A 30 9.68 1.37 6.64
C ASN A 30 9.20 -0.04 6.27
N GLY A 31 8.51 -0.20 5.15
CA GLY A 31 8.37 -1.51 4.53
C GLY A 31 9.74 -1.99 4.07
N ASN A 32 10.37 -2.87 4.87
CA ASN A 32 11.68 -3.43 4.55
C ASN A 32 11.53 -4.87 4.08
N PHE A 33 12.27 -5.24 3.06
CA PHE A 33 12.38 -6.64 2.62
C PHE A 33 13.76 -6.92 2.04
N LYS A 34 14.16 -8.19 2.07
CA LYS A 34 15.43 -8.66 1.51
C LYS A 34 15.15 -9.77 0.51
N ASN A 35 15.84 -9.73 -0.62
CA ASN A 35 15.80 -10.76 -1.65
C ASN A 35 17.22 -11.23 -1.93
N ASN A 36 17.42 -12.54 -2.00
CA ASN A 36 18.64 -13.15 -2.51
C ASN A 36 18.50 -13.22 -4.03
N LEU A 37 19.45 -12.64 -4.73
CA LEU A 37 19.44 -12.52 -6.20
C LEU A 37 20.82 -12.87 -6.73
N THR A 38 20.86 -13.28 -8.01
CA THR A 38 22.09 -13.59 -8.73
C THR A 38 22.20 -12.67 -9.95
N ALA A 39 23.30 -11.99 -10.08
CA ALA A 39 23.67 -11.24 -11.28
C ALA A 39 24.46 -12.17 -12.20
N THR A 40 24.10 -12.21 -13.50
CA THR A 40 24.75 -13.08 -14.51
C THR A 40 25.62 -12.27 -15.43
N ALA A 41 26.79 -12.78 -15.77
CA ALA A 41 27.71 -12.15 -16.71
C ALA A 41 27.06 -11.98 -18.10
N LYS A 42 27.30 -10.83 -18.74
CA LYS A 42 26.85 -10.54 -20.11
C LYS A 42 27.70 -11.22 -21.18
N SER A 43 28.91 -11.62 -20.85
CA SER A 43 29.85 -12.25 -21.75
C SER A 43 30.49 -13.48 -21.09
N ALA A 44 30.76 -14.50 -21.88
CA ALA A 44 31.47 -15.71 -21.44
C ALA A 44 32.91 -15.42 -20.95
N LEU A 45 33.48 -14.26 -21.31
CA LEU A 45 34.82 -13.82 -20.89
C LEU A 45 34.80 -13.10 -19.54
N THR A 46 33.63 -12.78 -19.01
CA THR A 46 33.49 -12.10 -17.68
C THR A 46 33.63 -13.12 -16.55
N THR A 47 34.54 -12.85 -15.64
CA THR A 47 34.80 -13.71 -14.49
C THR A 47 34.57 -12.93 -13.19
N PRO A 48 33.79 -13.45 -12.22
CA PRO A 48 33.09 -14.73 -12.23
C PRO A 48 31.82 -14.69 -13.16
N PRO A 49 31.29 -15.85 -13.61
CA PRO A 49 30.11 -15.88 -14.47
C PRO A 49 28.84 -15.45 -13.75
N GLU A 50 28.80 -15.61 -12.43
CA GLU A 50 27.67 -15.25 -11.58
C GLU A 50 28.15 -14.59 -10.28
N ILE A 51 27.35 -13.66 -9.77
CA ILE A 51 27.57 -12.98 -8.48
C ILE A 51 26.28 -13.07 -7.68
N ASP A 52 26.32 -13.79 -6.57
CA ASP A 52 25.24 -13.83 -5.62
C ASP A 52 25.27 -12.60 -4.70
N TYR A 53 24.12 -11.97 -4.51
CA TYR A 53 24.00 -10.79 -3.67
C TYR A 53 22.66 -10.70 -2.96
N VAL A 54 22.63 -9.95 -1.88
CA VAL A 54 21.38 -9.63 -1.16
C VAL A 54 20.97 -8.22 -1.54
N ASN A 55 19.76 -8.07 -2.09
CA ASN A 55 19.14 -6.78 -2.26
C ASN A 55 18.30 -6.44 -1.03
N SER A 56 18.67 -5.40 -0.31
CA SER A 56 17.90 -4.82 0.79
C SER A 56 17.07 -3.67 0.26
N SER A 57 15.75 -3.82 0.30
CA SER A 57 14.81 -2.83 -0.20
C SER A 57 14.05 -2.17 0.94
N GLN A 58 13.89 -0.87 0.86
CA GLN A 58 13.02 -0.09 1.71
C GLN A 58 11.95 0.60 0.85
N MET A 59 10.68 0.42 1.21
CA MET A 59 9.57 1.05 0.52
C MET A 59 8.80 1.99 1.46
N ARG A 60 8.47 3.17 0.94
CA ARG A 60 7.60 4.16 1.57
C ARG A 60 6.53 4.55 0.57
N PHE A 61 5.30 4.66 1.02
CA PHE A 61 4.23 5.14 0.16
C PHE A 61 3.19 5.94 0.92
N LYS A 62 2.53 6.80 0.18
CA LYS A 62 1.33 7.53 0.59
C LYS A 62 0.18 7.04 -0.26
N HIS A 63 -1.01 7.14 0.25
CA HIS A 63 -2.20 6.85 -0.54
C HIS A 63 -3.26 7.91 -0.26
N ILE A 64 -3.83 8.43 -1.32
CA ILE A 64 -4.94 9.39 -1.26
C ILE A 64 -6.05 8.82 -2.09
N SER A 65 -7.24 8.70 -1.55
CA SER A 65 -8.40 8.26 -2.31
C SER A 65 -9.67 9.01 -1.96
N ILE A 66 -10.59 8.98 -2.90
CA ILE A 66 -11.96 9.45 -2.76
C ILE A 66 -12.90 8.33 -3.18
N GLY A 67 -14.00 8.18 -2.49
CA GLY A 67 -14.94 7.13 -2.80
C GLY A 67 -16.25 7.26 -2.05
N TYR A 68 -17.04 6.21 -2.18
CA TYR A 68 -18.37 6.11 -1.63
C TYR A 68 -18.38 5.04 -0.54
N ARG A 69 -19.08 5.33 0.56
CA ARG A 69 -19.36 4.42 1.66
C ARG A 69 -20.86 4.19 1.79
N LYS A 70 -21.22 2.92 2.03
CA LYS A 70 -22.59 2.50 2.30
C LYS A 70 -22.66 1.66 3.56
N TYR A 71 -23.54 2.01 4.47
CA TYR A 71 -23.86 1.20 5.64
C TYR A 71 -24.81 0.08 5.23
N LEU A 72 -24.35 -1.16 5.37
CA LEU A 72 -25.10 -2.38 5.10
C LEU A 72 -25.99 -2.74 6.29
N VAL A 73 -25.47 -2.46 7.50
CA VAL A 73 -26.19 -2.60 8.77
C VAL A 73 -25.96 -1.33 9.58
N GLY A 74 -27.00 -0.81 10.21
CA GLY A 74 -26.94 0.41 11.01
C GLY A 74 -27.01 1.70 10.18
N ALA A 75 -26.47 2.78 10.74
CA ALA A 75 -26.45 4.13 10.18
C ALA A 75 -25.27 4.94 10.76
N CYS A 76 -24.92 6.05 10.11
CA CYS A 76 -23.75 6.87 10.52
C CYS A 76 -23.86 7.46 11.94
N ASP A 77 -25.07 7.64 12.44
CA ASP A 77 -25.46 8.29 13.70
C ASP A 77 -26.08 7.31 14.72
N ILE A 78 -25.86 6.01 14.56
CA ILE A 78 -26.41 5.00 15.46
C ILE A 78 -25.85 5.20 16.90
N GLU A 79 -26.73 5.27 17.88
CA GLU A 79 -26.35 5.42 19.30
C GLU A 79 -26.07 4.08 19.98
N LYS A 80 -26.72 3.00 19.53
CA LYS A 80 -26.63 1.66 20.12
C LYS A 80 -26.52 0.60 19.05
N GLY A 81 -25.84 -0.51 19.38
CA GLY A 81 -25.64 -1.61 18.43
C GLY A 81 -24.29 -1.52 17.72
N TRP A 82 -24.28 -1.78 16.42
CA TRP A 82 -23.08 -1.82 15.60
C TRP A 82 -23.42 -1.54 14.13
N ASN A 83 -22.41 -1.09 13.40
CA ASN A 83 -22.49 -0.84 11.97
C ASN A 83 -21.62 -1.81 11.19
N LEU A 84 -22.10 -2.23 10.02
CA LEU A 84 -21.32 -2.83 8.97
C LEU A 84 -21.39 -1.93 7.74
N TYR A 85 -20.24 -1.57 7.17
CA TYR A 85 -20.19 -0.75 5.98
C TYR A 85 -19.24 -1.31 4.93
N ALA A 86 -19.55 -1.04 3.69
CA ALA A 86 -18.67 -1.26 2.55
C ALA A 86 -18.27 0.10 1.95
N SER A 87 -17.06 0.16 1.40
CA SER A 87 -16.57 1.35 0.70
C SER A 87 -15.90 0.94 -0.61
N ALA A 88 -16.09 1.77 -1.63
CA ALA A 88 -15.43 1.64 -2.92
C ALA A 88 -14.98 3.02 -3.41
N GLY A 89 -13.82 3.10 -4.05
CA GLY A 89 -13.28 4.38 -4.50
C GLY A 89 -12.12 4.24 -5.46
N LEU A 90 -11.57 5.38 -5.82
CA LEU A 90 -10.39 5.52 -6.66
C LEU A 90 -9.33 6.31 -5.89
N GLY A 91 -8.07 5.91 -6.04
CA GLY A 91 -6.97 6.51 -5.34
C GLY A 91 -5.71 6.72 -6.17
N LEU A 92 -4.79 7.45 -5.60
CA LEU A 92 -3.44 7.67 -6.10
C LEU A 92 -2.45 7.21 -5.05
N LEU A 93 -1.51 6.36 -5.46
CA LEU A 93 -0.45 5.77 -4.65
C LEU A 93 0.93 6.27 -5.12
N PRO A 94 1.42 7.42 -4.64
CA PRO A 94 2.82 7.80 -4.80
C PRO A 94 3.69 7.02 -3.81
N GLY A 95 4.80 6.49 -4.31
CA GLY A 95 5.75 5.72 -3.52
C GLY A 95 7.20 5.98 -3.89
N LYS A 96 8.09 5.58 -2.98
CA LYS A 96 9.54 5.61 -3.15
C LYS A 96 10.11 4.27 -2.70
N VAL A 97 10.97 3.71 -3.53
CA VAL A 97 11.75 2.51 -3.23
C VAL A 97 13.23 2.86 -3.22
N THR A 98 13.94 2.34 -2.24
CA THR A 98 15.40 2.42 -2.15
C THR A 98 15.94 1.01 -2.08
N ASN A 99 16.80 0.64 -3.03
CA ASN A 99 17.48 -0.65 -3.08
C ASN A 99 18.96 -0.48 -2.79
N VAL A 100 19.50 -1.35 -1.94
CA VAL A 100 20.92 -1.41 -1.59
C VAL A 100 21.40 -2.84 -1.74
N HIS A 101 22.43 -3.04 -2.54
CA HIS A 101 23.08 -4.34 -2.73
C HIS A 101 24.13 -4.59 -1.66
N SER A 102 24.28 -5.84 -1.25
CA SER A 102 25.35 -6.26 -0.31
C SER A 102 26.75 -6.20 -0.93
N VAL A 103 26.83 -6.23 -2.26
CA VAL A 103 28.06 -6.19 -3.06
C VAL A 103 27.89 -5.18 -4.18
N ALA A 104 28.94 -4.42 -4.48
CA ALA A 104 28.95 -3.54 -5.65
C ALA A 104 29.05 -4.39 -6.93
N ILE A 105 28.12 -4.21 -7.84
CA ILE A 105 28.05 -4.97 -9.10
C ILE A 105 28.13 -3.99 -10.27
N ASP A 106 29.06 -4.23 -11.18
CA ASP A 106 29.20 -3.44 -12.38
C ASP A 106 28.11 -3.85 -13.41
N THR A 107 27.13 -2.96 -13.57
CA THR A 107 26.02 -3.17 -14.49
C THR A 107 26.41 -3.14 -15.98
N SER A 108 27.65 -2.72 -16.31
CA SER A 108 28.18 -2.82 -17.68
C SER A 108 28.54 -4.25 -18.05
N LEU A 109 29.03 -5.01 -17.07
CA LEU A 109 29.52 -6.39 -17.22
C LEU A 109 28.47 -7.45 -16.85
N TYR A 110 27.50 -7.11 -16.01
CA TYR A 110 26.50 -8.04 -15.46
C TYR A 110 25.06 -7.63 -15.77
N ASN A 111 24.21 -8.60 -16.02
CA ASN A 111 22.77 -8.46 -15.98
C ASN A 111 22.29 -8.54 -14.52
N VAL A 112 21.77 -7.44 -14.02
CA VAL A 112 21.31 -7.33 -12.64
C VAL A 112 19.77 -7.27 -12.65
N PRO A 113 19.06 -8.24 -12.04
CA PRO A 113 17.60 -8.29 -12.06
C PRO A 113 16.93 -7.04 -11.46
N VAL A 114 17.51 -6.53 -10.36
CA VAL A 114 17.04 -5.31 -9.68
C VAL A 114 18.25 -4.41 -9.46
N LEU A 115 18.14 -3.15 -9.88
CA LEU A 115 19.23 -2.18 -9.73
C LEU A 115 19.28 -1.61 -8.31
N SER A 116 20.47 -1.25 -7.83
CA SER A 116 20.64 -0.43 -6.62
C SER A 116 20.27 1.02 -6.91
N GLY A 117 19.84 1.75 -5.88
CA GLY A 117 19.49 3.16 -5.99
C GLY A 117 18.07 3.47 -5.54
N VAL A 118 17.55 4.60 -6.00
CA VAL A 118 16.26 5.15 -5.58
C VAL A 118 15.35 5.32 -6.78
N ALA A 119 14.11 4.84 -6.65
CA ALA A 119 13.06 5.04 -7.65
C ALA A 119 11.79 5.59 -7.00
N ASN A 120 11.13 6.49 -7.71
CA ASN A 120 9.80 6.98 -7.35
C ASN A 120 8.77 6.41 -8.33
N PHE A 121 7.60 6.11 -7.82
CA PHE A 121 6.48 5.65 -8.64
C PHE A 121 5.18 6.33 -8.25
N LYS A 122 4.22 6.35 -9.16
CA LYS A 122 2.84 6.79 -8.93
C LYS A 122 1.91 5.76 -9.57
N ARG A 123 0.83 5.38 -8.88
CA ARG A 123 -0.15 4.42 -9.35
C ARG A 123 -1.56 4.91 -9.07
N LEU A 124 -2.43 4.71 -10.01
CA LEU A 124 -3.87 4.74 -9.78
C LEU A 124 -4.29 3.41 -9.14
N THR A 125 -5.22 3.48 -8.21
CA THR A 125 -5.76 2.31 -7.51
C THR A 125 -7.27 2.34 -7.53
N ALA A 126 -7.88 1.15 -7.58
CA ALA A 126 -9.23 0.95 -7.15
C ALA A 126 -9.21 0.49 -5.69
N ASP A 127 -10.02 1.10 -4.85
CA ASP A 127 -10.07 0.85 -3.42
C ASP A 127 -11.36 0.12 -3.07
N LEU A 128 -11.24 -0.96 -2.31
CA LEU A 128 -12.37 -1.67 -1.75
C LEU A 128 -12.15 -1.86 -0.25
N ALA A 129 -13.19 -1.64 0.55
CA ALA A 129 -13.12 -1.85 1.99
C ALA A 129 -14.41 -2.44 2.55
N LEU A 130 -14.24 -3.20 3.61
CA LEU A 130 -15.31 -3.67 4.48
C LEU A 130 -14.93 -3.33 5.92
N GLY A 131 -15.83 -2.66 6.64
CA GLY A 131 -15.55 -2.20 7.99
C GLY A 131 -16.72 -2.43 8.94
N TYR A 132 -16.33 -2.65 10.17
CA TYR A 132 -17.21 -2.74 11.34
C TYR A 132 -16.96 -1.54 12.23
N GLU A 133 -18.02 -0.94 12.77
CA GLU A 133 -17.88 0.10 13.78
C GLU A 133 -18.93 -0.03 14.88
N LYS A 134 -18.58 0.43 16.06
CA LYS A 134 -19.44 0.40 17.24
C LYS A 134 -19.37 1.75 17.95
N PRO A 135 -20.52 2.35 18.33
CA PRO A 135 -20.54 3.53 19.18
C PRO A 135 -19.97 3.18 20.57
N ILE A 136 -19.13 4.06 21.11
CA ILE A 136 -18.49 3.91 22.42
C ILE A 136 -18.88 5.02 23.38
N GLY A 137 -19.73 5.95 22.95
CA GLY A 137 -20.32 7.04 23.73
C GLY A 137 -20.34 8.34 22.95
N ALA A 138 -21.39 9.13 23.12
CA ALA A 138 -21.65 10.36 22.40
C ALA A 138 -21.39 10.19 20.88
N ASP A 139 -20.58 11.03 20.30
CA ASP A 139 -20.26 11.03 18.86
C ASP A 139 -19.04 10.18 18.47
N PHE A 140 -18.56 9.31 19.39
CA PHE A 140 -17.38 8.50 19.19
C PHE A 140 -17.72 7.05 18.79
N PHE A 141 -17.02 6.57 17.76
CA PHE A 141 -17.14 5.21 17.24
C PHE A 141 -15.76 4.56 17.16
N LEU A 142 -15.64 3.35 17.70
CA LEU A 142 -14.49 2.49 17.43
C LEU A 142 -14.74 1.72 16.15
N TYR A 143 -13.79 1.71 15.21
CA TYR A 143 -13.92 0.95 13.97
C TYR A 143 -12.75 0.01 13.73
N ALA A 144 -13.04 -1.05 13.00
CA ALA A 144 -12.07 -1.96 12.39
C ALA A 144 -12.41 -2.14 10.91
N GLU A 145 -11.44 -2.00 10.02
CA GLU A 145 -11.65 -2.02 8.58
C GLU A 145 -10.57 -2.84 7.87
N GLY A 146 -10.99 -3.80 7.05
CA GLY A 146 -10.16 -4.41 6.03
C GLY A 146 -10.27 -3.62 4.72
N ARG A 147 -9.14 -3.20 4.14
CA ARG A 147 -9.09 -2.44 2.88
C ARG A 147 -8.09 -3.06 1.93
N THR A 148 -8.39 -3.05 0.65
CA THR A 148 -7.47 -3.48 -0.40
C THR A 148 -7.36 -2.40 -1.48
N TRP A 149 -6.15 -2.24 -2.00
CA TRP A 149 -5.85 -1.39 -3.15
C TRP A 149 -5.46 -2.26 -4.32
N ILE A 150 -6.19 -2.13 -5.41
CA ILE A 150 -5.96 -2.83 -6.66
C ILE A 150 -5.31 -1.84 -7.61
N PRO A 151 -4.01 -1.98 -7.92
CA PRO A 151 -3.34 -1.06 -8.82
C PRO A 151 -3.83 -1.22 -10.26
N ALA A 152 -4.04 -0.10 -10.96
CA ALA A 152 -4.52 -0.08 -12.34
C ALA A 152 -3.44 -0.44 -13.37
N SER A 153 -2.16 -0.50 -12.96
CA SER A 153 -1.04 -0.80 -13.84
C SER A 153 0.12 -1.40 -13.07
N ASP A 154 0.99 -2.15 -13.76
CA ASP A 154 2.21 -2.72 -13.20
C ASP A 154 3.24 -1.65 -12.81
N TYR A 155 4.23 -2.02 -12.00
CA TYR A 155 5.32 -1.11 -11.63
C TYR A 155 6.25 -0.84 -12.83
N PRO A 156 6.67 0.41 -13.07
CA PRO A 156 7.42 0.75 -14.27
C PRO A 156 8.91 0.53 -14.15
N SER A 157 9.48 -0.23 -13.25
CA SER A 157 10.90 -0.09 -13.13
C SER A 157 11.68 -1.29 -12.62
N LYS A 158 12.89 -1.46 -13.21
CA LYS A 158 13.97 -2.35 -12.78
C LYS A 158 14.41 -2.17 -11.32
N TYR A 159 13.99 -1.08 -10.64
CA TYR A 159 14.33 -0.81 -9.25
C TYR A 159 13.41 -1.52 -8.26
N LEU A 160 12.25 -1.98 -8.69
CA LEU A 160 11.21 -2.35 -7.74
C LEU A 160 11.21 -3.83 -7.38
N PHE A 161 11.24 -4.71 -8.36
CA PHE A 161 11.17 -6.16 -8.15
C PHE A 161 11.72 -6.94 -9.34
N VAL A 162 12.08 -8.20 -9.11
CA VAL A 162 12.28 -9.20 -10.16
C VAL A 162 10.96 -9.45 -10.91
N ASN A 163 9.82 -9.19 -10.28
CA ASN A 163 8.50 -9.32 -10.86
C ASN A 163 7.91 -7.92 -11.06
N ASP A 164 7.67 -7.55 -12.32
CA ASP A 164 7.15 -6.23 -12.72
C ASP A 164 5.69 -5.99 -12.27
N LYS A 165 4.98 -7.04 -11.89
CA LYS A 165 3.58 -6.94 -11.48
C LYS A 165 3.44 -6.23 -10.14
N ALA A 166 2.61 -5.19 -10.11
CA ALA A 166 2.25 -4.53 -8.88
C ALA A 166 1.43 -5.47 -7.98
N PRO A 167 1.87 -5.72 -6.74
CA PRO A 167 1.14 -6.59 -5.83
C PRO A 167 -0.16 -5.92 -5.36
N LEU A 168 -1.18 -6.75 -5.16
CA LEU A 168 -2.35 -6.35 -4.41
C LEU A 168 -1.92 -5.96 -3.00
N THR A 169 -2.32 -4.78 -2.54
CA THR A 169 -2.03 -4.33 -1.18
C THR A 169 -3.28 -4.48 -0.32
N ALA A 170 -3.18 -5.30 0.71
CA ALA A 170 -4.22 -5.44 1.72
C ALA A 170 -3.76 -4.84 3.04
N MET A 171 -4.66 -4.18 3.75
CA MET A 171 -4.40 -3.57 5.04
C MET A 171 -5.54 -3.83 6.01
N PHE A 172 -5.20 -3.76 7.29
CA PHE A 172 -6.16 -3.79 8.37
C PHE A 172 -5.98 -2.53 9.21
N ASN A 173 -7.06 -1.78 9.40
CA ASN A 173 -7.09 -0.53 10.15
C ASN A 173 -7.95 -0.66 11.38
N ILE A 174 -7.50 -0.08 12.48
CA ILE A 174 -8.29 0.12 13.69
C ILE A 174 -8.18 1.60 14.03
N GLY A 175 -9.28 2.22 14.42
CA GLY A 175 -9.27 3.64 14.72
C GLY A 175 -10.55 4.15 15.38
N LEU A 176 -10.57 5.45 15.58
CA LEU A 176 -11.72 6.18 16.11
C LEU A 176 -12.32 7.05 15.01
N ARG A 177 -13.64 7.06 14.92
CA ARG A 177 -14.40 8.01 14.13
C ARG A 177 -15.16 8.94 15.08
N ILE A 178 -15.16 10.22 14.75
CA ILE A 178 -15.92 11.24 15.48
C ILE A 178 -16.99 11.76 14.51
N LEU A 179 -18.21 11.83 14.97
CA LEU A 179 -19.33 12.43 14.27
C LEU A 179 -19.41 13.92 14.68
N PHE A 180 -19.58 14.81 13.69
CA PHE A 180 -19.74 16.24 13.89
C PHE A 180 -21.06 16.72 13.29
#